data_4bf82275b4c854297999fbbd8f134433
#
_entry.id   4bf82275b4c854297999fbbd8f134433
#
_cell.length_a   1.000
_cell.length_b   1.000
_cell.length_c   1.000
_cell.angle_alpha   90.00
_cell.angle_beta   90.00
_cell.angle_gamma   90.00
#
_symmetry.space_group_name_H-M   'P 1'
#
loop_
_entity.id
_entity.type
_entity.pdbx_description
1 polymer ?
#
loop_
_entity_poly.entity_id
_entity_poly.type
_entity_poly.pdbx_seq_one_letter_code
_entity_poly.pdbx_strand_id
1 'polypeptide(L)'
;MLHSFREALFPNGRPSIRGFIVTALVPAILLTVLVARILHANSVVTRAPAVSANPNAAPDFTIQIWNGAPGEKIHLAALKGKPVVVNFWGSWCIPCAAEAPLLSAAAKTYAAQGVVFIGVAWQTKVADGKAFIQQHEITYPCGPDDSGDILTNFGITGLPQTVLIDRSGVVVRHFPGQITADTFGPAVEALAKGEPQPAATPSPAPSPTAAPATPTPKR
;
A
#
# COMPACT_ATOMS: atom_id res chain seq x y z
N MET A 1 -40.33 1.73 42.29
CA MET A 1 -39.38 2.81 41.89
C MET A 1 -39.95 3.82 40.88
N LEU A 2 -40.96 3.51 40.06
CA LEU A 2 -41.60 4.46 39.10
C LEU A 2 -42.56 5.48 39.77
N HIS A 3 -43.15 5.18 40.94
CA HIS A 3 -44.07 6.07 41.61
C HIS A 3 -43.43 7.33 42.21
N SER A 4 -42.20 7.17 42.76
CA SER A 4 -41.46 8.27 43.41
C SER A 4 -40.93 9.32 42.42
N PHE A 5 -40.72 8.93 41.13
CA PHE A 5 -40.23 9.82 40.07
C PHE A 5 -41.32 10.76 39.55
N ARG A 6 -42.59 10.28 39.61
CA ARG A 6 -43.74 11.05 39.14
C ARG A 6 -44.12 12.19 40.09
N GLU A 7 -43.97 12.01 41.39
CA GLU A 7 -44.28 13.05 42.37
C GLU A 7 -43.22 14.17 42.40
N ALA A 8 -41.94 13.83 42.09
CA ALA A 8 -40.89 14.84 41.99
C ALA A 8 -41.04 15.80 40.77
N LEU A 9 -41.70 15.33 39.71
CA LEU A 9 -41.89 16.12 38.50
C LEU A 9 -43.19 16.95 38.48
N PHE A 10 -44.21 16.60 39.27
CA PHE A 10 -45.50 17.26 39.31
C PHE A 10 -46.05 17.52 40.73
N PRO A 11 -45.37 18.39 41.52
CA PRO A 11 -45.91 18.76 42.82
C PRO A 11 -47.20 19.56 42.58
N ASN A 12 -48.29 19.04 43.14
CA ASN A 12 -49.66 19.62 43.07
C ASN A 12 -50.37 19.47 41.73
N GLY A 13 -50.07 18.47 40.89
CA GLY A 13 -50.85 18.17 39.67
C GLY A 13 -50.82 19.22 38.54
N ARG A 14 -50.03 20.30 38.69
CA ARG A 14 -49.84 21.32 37.69
C ARG A 14 -48.43 21.22 37.09
N PRO A 15 -48.26 21.18 35.78
CA PRO A 15 -46.95 21.12 35.13
C PRO A 15 -46.14 22.34 35.52
N SER A 16 -45.09 22.18 36.32
CA SER A 16 -44.17 23.27 36.58
C SER A 16 -43.37 23.57 35.31
N ILE A 17 -43.10 24.84 35.02
CA ILE A 17 -42.31 25.27 33.85
C ILE A 17 -40.96 24.51 33.81
N ARG A 18 -40.39 24.19 34.99
CA ARG A 18 -39.16 23.40 35.09
C ARG A 18 -39.33 21.94 34.66
N GLY A 19 -40.47 21.28 34.98
CA GLY A 19 -40.79 19.94 34.54
C GLY A 19 -41.03 19.87 33.02
N PHE A 20 -41.66 20.90 32.47
CA PHE A 20 -41.90 20.96 31.02
C PHE A 20 -40.60 21.17 30.22
N ILE A 21 -39.66 21.98 30.74
CA ILE A 21 -38.36 22.23 30.14
C ILE A 21 -37.52 20.93 30.13
N VAL A 22 -37.47 20.18 31.21
CA VAL A 22 -36.68 18.95 31.30
C VAL A 22 -37.27 17.84 30.42
N THR A 23 -38.59 17.68 30.42
CA THR A 23 -39.26 16.64 29.60
C THR A 23 -39.23 16.94 28.10
N ALA A 24 -39.14 18.19 27.68
CA ALA A 24 -39.07 18.59 26.26
C ALA A 24 -37.64 18.72 25.75
N LEU A 25 -36.72 19.32 26.54
CA LEU A 25 -35.35 19.60 26.08
C LEU A 25 -34.45 18.37 26.07
N VAL A 26 -34.57 17.47 27.04
CA VAL A 26 -33.72 16.26 27.11
C VAL A 26 -33.92 15.35 25.87
N PRO A 27 -35.15 14.99 25.46
CA PRO A 27 -35.33 14.18 24.26
C PRO A 27 -34.94 14.94 22.97
N ALA A 28 -35.13 16.27 22.93
CA ALA A 28 -34.70 17.07 21.79
C ALA A 28 -33.17 17.08 21.63
N ILE A 29 -32.43 17.23 22.73
CA ILE A 29 -30.96 17.18 22.72
C ILE A 29 -30.47 15.76 22.37
N LEU A 30 -31.11 14.73 22.92
CA LEU A 30 -30.75 13.34 22.57
C LEU A 30 -31.01 13.04 21.09
N LEU A 31 -32.11 13.55 20.54
CA LEU A 31 -32.44 13.39 19.14
C LEU A 31 -31.44 14.15 18.22
N THR A 32 -31.06 15.39 18.58
CA THR A 32 -30.04 16.14 17.82
C THR A 32 -28.67 15.48 17.87
N VAL A 33 -28.26 14.96 19.02
CA VAL A 33 -27.01 14.21 19.15
C VAL A 33 -27.05 12.91 18.37
N LEU A 34 -28.18 12.21 18.41
CA LEU A 34 -28.36 10.97 17.61
C LEU A 34 -28.32 11.25 16.11
N VAL A 35 -29.04 12.27 15.66
CA VAL A 35 -29.02 12.70 14.24
C VAL A 35 -27.63 13.16 13.81
N ALA A 36 -26.93 13.94 14.65
CA ALA A 36 -25.55 14.35 14.40
C ALA A 36 -24.59 13.15 14.31
N ARG A 37 -24.77 12.13 15.15
CA ARG A 37 -24.00 10.89 15.10
C ARG A 37 -24.29 10.09 13.84
N ILE A 38 -25.56 9.99 13.43
CA ILE A 38 -25.95 9.31 12.18
C ILE A 38 -25.41 10.05 10.95
N LEU A 39 -25.50 11.37 10.92
CA LEU A 39 -24.93 12.18 9.84
C LEU A 39 -23.41 12.12 9.80
N HIS A 40 -22.73 12.07 10.96
CA HIS A 40 -21.28 11.87 11.03
C HIS A 40 -20.87 10.44 10.64
N ALA A 41 -21.64 9.43 11.03
CA ALA A 41 -21.38 8.04 10.63
C ALA A 41 -21.57 7.83 9.12
N ASN A 42 -22.52 8.55 8.50
CA ASN A 42 -22.72 8.51 7.05
C ASN A 42 -21.71 9.37 6.26
N SER A 43 -20.95 10.26 6.91
CA SER A 43 -19.87 11.01 6.25
C SER A 43 -18.53 10.23 6.22
N VAL A 44 -18.41 9.13 6.95
CA VAL A 44 -17.44 8.08 6.65
C VAL A 44 -17.98 7.31 5.43
N VAL A 45 -18.13 8.02 4.32
CA VAL A 45 -18.22 7.36 3.02
C VAL A 45 -16.94 6.56 2.90
N THR A 46 -17.07 5.27 3.12
CA THR A 46 -16.11 4.29 2.65
C THR A 46 -15.96 4.61 1.16
N ARG A 47 -14.91 5.35 0.82
CA ARG A 47 -14.54 5.56 -0.58
C ARG A 47 -14.20 4.16 -1.05
N ALA A 48 -15.20 3.49 -1.61
CA ALA A 48 -14.97 2.25 -2.33
C ALA A 48 -13.80 2.55 -3.26
N PRO A 49 -12.75 1.70 -3.31
CA PRO A 49 -11.68 1.90 -4.25
C PRO A 49 -12.37 2.14 -5.60
N ALA A 50 -12.10 3.28 -6.20
CA ALA A 50 -12.68 3.61 -7.51
C ALA A 50 -12.28 2.43 -8.39
N VAL A 51 -13.25 1.60 -8.75
CA VAL A 51 -13.05 0.51 -9.70
C VAL A 51 -12.60 1.22 -10.96
N SER A 52 -11.30 1.21 -11.21
CA SER A 52 -10.74 1.78 -12.41
C SER A 52 -11.39 1.08 -13.58
N ALA A 53 -11.96 1.82 -14.50
CA ALA A 53 -12.59 1.28 -15.70
C ALA A 53 -11.56 0.50 -16.58
N ASN A 54 -10.27 0.64 -16.27
CA ASN A 54 -9.18 -0.09 -16.90
C ASN A 54 -8.77 -1.29 -16.01
N PRO A 55 -8.94 -2.53 -16.48
CA PRO A 55 -8.58 -3.73 -15.72
C PRO A 55 -7.09 -3.82 -15.39
N ASN A 56 -6.25 -3.09 -16.11
CA ASN A 56 -4.80 -3.05 -15.89
C ASN A 56 -4.36 -1.82 -15.08
N ALA A 57 -5.28 -1.03 -14.51
CA ALA A 57 -4.89 0.07 -13.66
C ALA A 57 -4.15 -0.44 -12.44
N ALA A 58 -3.00 0.19 -12.13
CA ALA A 58 -2.22 -0.16 -10.96
C ALA A 58 -3.04 0.08 -9.68
N PRO A 59 -3.12 -0.89 -8.77
CA PRO A 59 -3.72 -0.71 -7.45
C PRO A 59 -3.01 0.41 -6.69
N ASP A 60 -3.79 1.30 -6.10
CA ASP A 60 -3.23 2.40 -5.33
C ASP A 60 -2.73 1.94 -3.96
N PHE A 61 -1.64 2.53 -3.50
CA PHE A 61 -1.08 2.26 -2.17
C PHE A 61 -0.32 3.45 -1.61
N THR A 62 -0.10 3.41 -0.31
CA THR A 62 0.79 4.32 0.41
C THR A 62 1.73 3.52 1.30
N ILE A 63 3.03 3.80 1.23
CA ILE A 63 4.04 3.21 2.12
C ILE A 63 4.79 4.30 2.87
N GLN A 64 5.24 3.98 4.08
CA GLN A 64 6.17 4.80 4.82
C GLN A 64 7.60 4.49 4.36
N ILE A 65 8.38 5.52 4.06
CA ILE A 65 9.74 5.35 3.54
C ILE A 65 10.72 5.08 4.69
N TRP A 66 11.55 4.05 4.53
CA TRP A 66 12.59 3.68 5.50
C TRP A 66 13.91 4.44 5.30
N ASN A 67 14.23 4.79 4.05
CA ASN A 67 15.46 5.47 3.63
C ASN A 67 15.22 6.92 3.17
N GLY A 68 14.13 7.52 3.60
CA GLY A 68 13.80 8.93 3.41
C GLY A 68 13.85 9.73 4.72
N ALA A 69 13.25 10.91 4.71
CA ALA A 69 13.07 11.71 5.92
C ALA A 69 12.15 11.01 6.94
N PRO A 70 12.32 11.26 8.26
CA PRO A 70 11.43 10.69 9.26
C PRO A 70 9.96 11.01 8.99
N GLY A 71 9.13 9.98 8.89
CA GLY A 71 7.69 10.11 8.62
C GLY A 71 7.32 10.33 7.14
N GLU A 72 8.30 10.36 6.25
CA GLU A 72 8.07 10.47 4.82
C GLU A 72 7.26 9.28 4.30
N LYS A 73 6.33 9.59 3.39
CA LYS A 73 5.47 8.60 2.73
C LYS A 73 5.46 8.83 1.23
N ILE A 74 5.30 7.77 0.49
CA ILE A 74 5.03 7.81 -0.94
C ILE A 74 3.64 7.24 -1.20
N HIS A 75 2.85 7.94 -2.00
CA HIS A 75 1.51 7.56 -2.41
C HIS A 75 1.52 7.38 -3.93
N LEU A 76 1.20 6.19 -4.43
CA LEU A 76 1.29 5.88 -5.86
C LEU A 76 0.43 6.80 -6.71
N ALA A 77 -0.80 7.10 -6.27
CA ALA A 77 -1.70 7.99 -7.02
C ALA A 77 -1.16 9.42 -7.16
N ALA A 78 -0.29 9.88 -6.25
CA ALA A 78 0.37 11.19 -6.35
C ALA A 78 1.47 11.23 -7.43
N LEU A 79 1.88 10.06 -7.95
CA LEU A 79 2.87 9.94 -9.02
C LEU A 79 2.25 9.91 -10.42
N LYS A 80 0.93 10.09 -10.53
CA LYS A 80 0.25 10.12 -11.83
C LYS A 80 0.90 11.17 -12.75
N GLY A 81 1.14 10.78 -14.00
CA GLY A 81 1.93 11.58 -14.96
C GLY A 81 3.41 11.20 -15.03
N LYS A 82 3.90 10.39 -14.06
CA LYS A 82 5.25 9.86 -14.07
C LYS A 82 5.25 8.36 -14.34
N PRO A 83 6.22 7.83 -15.08
CA PRO A 83 6.42 6.38 -15.19
C PRO A 83 6.98 5.85 -13.86
N VAL A 84 6.47 4.70 -13.40
CA VAL A 84 6.85 4.12 -12.10
C VAL A 84 7.30 2.68 -12.26
N VAL A 85 8.37 2.32 -11.55
CA VAL A 85 8.86 0.94 -11.38
C VAL A 85 8.62 0.55 -9.92
N VAL A 86 7.83 -0.50 -9.68
CA VAL A 86 7.60 -1.05 -8.34
C VAL A 86 8.27 -2.40 -8.25
N ASN A 87 9.26 -2.52 -7.37
CA ASN A 87 9.94 -3.79 -7.07
C ASN A 87 9.46 -4.33 -5.73
N PHE A 88 9.01 -5.58 -5.73
CA PHE A 88 8.58 -6.32 -4.54
C PHE A 88 9.72 -7.24 -4.09
N TRP A 89 10.16 -7.10 -2.85
CA TRP A 89 11.34 -7.76 -2.32
C TRP A 89 11.22 -8.15 -0.83
N GLY A 90 12.20 -8.90 -0.34
CA GLY A 90 12.35 -9.20 1.07
C GLY A 90 13.83 -9.28 1.46
N SER A 91 14.19 -8.93 2.69
CA SER A 91 15.57 -8.97 3.17
C SER A 91 16.16 -10.39 3.22
N TRP A 92 15.31 -11.40 3.29
CA TRP A 92 15.65 -12.83 3.29
C TRP A 92 15.70 -13.45 1.89
N CYS A 93 15.34 -12.70 0.86
CA CYS A 93 15.18 -13.17 -0.51
C CYS A 93 16.53 -13.09 -1.25
N ILE A 94 17.19 -14.21 -1.46
CA ILE A 94 18.50 -14.29 -2.15
C ILE A 94 18.44 -13.74 -3.58
N PRO A 95 17.48 -14.09 -4.46
CA PRO A 95 17.43 -13.51 -5.79
C PRO A 95 17.10 -12.02 -5.80
N CYS A 96 16.41 -11.50 -4.76
CA CYS A 96 16.20 -10.06 -4.61
C CYS A 96 17.53 -9.33 -4.38
N ALA A 97 18.42 -9.89 -3.55
CA ALA A 97 19.76 -9.36 -3.34
C ALA A 97 20.59 -9.34 -4.64
N ALA A 98 20.44 -10.38 -5.46
CA ALA A 98 21.17 -10.50 -6.72
C ALA A 98 20.75 -9.44 -7.76
N GLU A 99 19.47 -9.01 -7.79
CA GLU A 99 18.97 -8.01 -8.72
C GLU A 99 19.08 -6.56 -8.22
N ALA A 100 19.24 -6.35 -6.91
CA ALA A 100 19.27 -5.02 -6.31
C ALA A 100 20.27 -4.04 -6.94
N PRO A 101 21.52 -4.46 -7.31
CA PRO A 101 22.47 -3.58 -8.02
C PRO A 101 21.93 -3.11 -9.38
N LEU A 102 21.26 -3.98 -10.13
CA LEU A 102 20.67 -3.64 -11.43
C LEU A 102 19.56 -2.60 -11.27
N LEU A 103 18.67 -2.79 -10.29
CA LEU A 103 17.61 -1.83 -9.98
C LEU A 103 18.17 -0.48 -9.54
N SER A 104 19.18 -0.49 -8.67
CA SER A 104 19.84 0.74 -8.18
C SER A 104 20.51 1.52 -9.32
N ALA A 105 21.20 0.82 -10.22
CA ALA A 105 21.79 1.43 -11.41
C ALA A 105 20.72 2.02 -12.34
N ALA A 106 19.67 1.28 -12.62
CA ALA A 106 18.57 1.75 -13.45
C ALA A 106 17.85 2.96 -12.82
N ALA A 107 17.60 2.95 -11.52
CA ALA A 107 16.99 4.08 -10.81
C ALA A 107 17.81 5.37 -10.98
N LYS A 108 19.14 5.29 -10.85
CA LYS A 108 20.05 6.43 -11.08
C LYS A 108 20.02 6.88 -12.54
N THR A 109 20.07 5.94 -13.49
CA THR A 109 20.12 6.24 -14.93
C THR A 109 18.86 6.94 -15.42
N TYR A 110 17.68 6.46 -14.99
CA TYR A 110 16.41 6.94 -15.49
C TYR A 110 15.75 8.04 -14.63
N ALA A 111 16.39 8.44 -13.50
CA ALA A 111 15.89 9.52 -12.65
C ALA A 111 15.73 10.85 -13.41
N ALA A 112 16.71 11.22 -14.27
CA ALA A 112 16.66 12.44 -15.09
C ALA A 112 15.52 12.40 -16.15
N GLN A 113 15.04 11.22 -16.50
CA GLN A 113 13.92 11.01 -17.41
C GLN A 113 12.57 10.95 -16.69
N GLY A 114 12.57 11.16 -15.37
CA GLY A 114 11.39 11.23 -14.53
C GLY A 114 10.81 9.88 -14.12
N VAL A 115 11.54 8.77 -14.34
CA VAL A 115 11.12 7.45 -13.86
C VAL A 115 11.29 7.37 -12.34
N VAL A 116 10.24 7.01 -11.64
CA VAL A 116 10.24 6.83 -10.19
C VAL A 116 10.35 5.34 -9.87
N PHE A 117 11.32 4.98 -9.03
CA PHE A 117 11.46 3.62 -8.51
C PHE A 117 10.94 3.56 -7.09
N ILE A 118 10.25 2.48 -6.74
CA ILE A 118 9.70 2.22 -5.40
C ILE A 118 9.99 0.77 -5.03
N GLY A 119 10.54 0.54 -3.85
CA GLY A 119 10.72 -0.79 -3.27
C GLY A 119 9.65 -1.08 -2.21
N VAL A 120 8.90 -2.16 -2.40
CA VAL A 120 7.90 -2.65 -1.45
C VAL A 120 8.44 -3.91 -0.78
N ALA A 121 8.73 -3.82 0.51
CA ALA A 121 9.32 -4.91 1.29
C ALA A 121 8.23 -5.72 2.00
N TRP A 122 8.20 -7.02 1.75
CA TRP A 122 7.25 -7.95 2.36
C TRP A 122 7.92 -8.86 3.38
N GLN A 123 7.25 -9.14 4.50
CA GLN A 123 7.75 -10.00 5.60
C GLN A 123 9.20 -9.64 6.01
N THR A 124 9.47 -8.35 6.10
CA THR A 124 10.80 -7.82 6.38
C THR A 124 10.73 -6.88 7.58
N LYS A 125 11.46 -7.20 8.65
CA LYS A 125 11.55 -6.31 9.81
C LYS A 125 12.26 -5.01 9.42
N VAL A 126 11.87 -3.91 10.05
CA VAL A 126 12.43 -2.57 9.75
C VAL A 126 13.97 -2.55 9.80
N ALA A 127 14.58 -3.18 10.81
CA ALA A 127 16.04 -3.24 10.95
C ALA A 127 16.68 -4.00 9.79
N ASP A 128 16.13 -5.17 9.44
CA ASP A 128 16.66 -6.03 8.38
C ASP A 128 16.47 -5.37 7.00
N GLY A 129 15.35 -4.69 6.80
CA GLY A 129 15.07 -3.93 5.57
C GLY A 129 16.01 -2.76 5.39
N LYS A 130 16.27 -1.98 6.45
CA LYS A 130 17.26 -0.90 6.41
C LYS A 130 18.69 -1.40 6.17
N ALA A 131 19.07 -2.51 6.79
CA ALA A 131 20.36 -3.14 6.56
C ALA A 131 20.51 -3.61 5.11
N PHE A 132 19.47 -4.24 4.53
CA PHE A 132 19.44 -4.64 3.13
C PHE A 132 19.59 -3.45 2.18
N ILE A 133 18.84 -2.36 2.41
CA ILE A 133 18.93 -1.13 1.62
C ILE A 133 20.35 -0.56 1.64
N GLN A 134 20.98 -0.51 2.81
CA GLN A 134 22.34 -0.02 2.98
C GLN A 134 23.36 -0.95 2.30
N GLN A 135 23.25 -2.26 2.50
CA GLN A 135 24.17 -3.25 1.96
C GLN A 135 24.18 -3.28 0.43
N HIS A 136 23.02 -3.08 -0.19
CA HIS A 136 22.86 -3.08 -1.64
C HIS A 136 22.82 -1.69 -2.27
N GLU A 137 23.18 -0.66 -1.51
CA GLU A 137 23.25 0.74 -1.97
C GLU A 137 21.97 1.21 -2.69
N ILE A 138 20.81 0.81 -2.18
CA ILE A 138 19.52 1.18 -2.77
C ILE A 138 19.23 2.65 -2.47
N THR A 139 19.11 3.46 -3.52
CA THR A 139 18.91 4.91 -3.42
C THR A 139 17.47 5.36 -3.65
N TYR A 140 16.61 4.48 -4.19
CA TYR A 140 15.21 4.78 -4.40
C TYR A 140 14.38 4.50 -3.14
N PRO A 141 13.21 5.16 -2.97
CA PRO A 141 12.35 4.99 -1.81
C PRO A 141 11.94 3.53 -1.58
N CYS A 142 12.14 3.03 -0.38
CA CYS A 142 11.72 1.69 0.04
C CYS A 142 10.92 1.76 1.34
N GLY A 143 9.89 0.92 1.45
CA GLY A 143 9.07 0.83 2.65
C GLY A 143 8.33 -0.50 2.77
N PRO A 144 7.65 -0.74 3.91
CA PRO A 144 7.06 -2.03 4.20
C PRO A 144 5.67 -2.20 3.55
N ASP A 145 5.34 -3.47 3.30
CA ASP A 145 3.98 -3.97 3.18
C ASP A 145 3.72 -4.96 4.33
N ASP A 146 3.43 -4.41 5.51
CA ASP A 146 3.28 -5.21 6.73
C ASP A 146 2.06 -6.14 6.69
N SER A 147 0.99 -5.72 6.00
CA SER A 147 -0.24 -6.52 5.86
C SER A 147 -0.18 -7.52 4.70
N GLY A 148 0.66 -7.29 3.69
CA GLY A 148 0.66 -8.02 2.43
C GLY A 148 -0.45 -7.59 1.46
N ASP A 149 -1.15 -6.51 1.78
CA ASP A 149 -2.27 -6.03 0.95
C ASP A 149 -1.78 -5.47 -0.38
N ILE A 150 -0.63 -4.78 -0.39
CA ILE A 150 -0.06 -4.23 -1.62
C ILE A 150 0.31 -5.38 -2.57
N LEU A 151 1.03 -6.38 -2.07
CA LEU A 151 1.37 -7.56 -2.86
C LEU A 151 0.12 -8.24 -3.42
N THR A 152 -0.87 -8.48 -2.54
CA THR A 152 -2.12 -9.14 -2.91
C THR A 152 -2.87 -8.38 -4.00
N ASN A 153 -2.98 -7.06 -3.87
CA ASN A 153 -3.67 -6.22 -4.84
C ASN A 153 -2.96 -6.18 -6.20
N PHE A 154 -1.63 -6.29 -6.22
CA PHE A 154 -0.84 -6.42 -7.45
C PHE A 154 -0.77 -7.84 -8.01
N GLY A 155 -1.38 -8.82 -7.33
CA GLY A 155 -1.34 -10.24 -7.74
C GLY A 155 0.04 -10.86 -7.58
N ILE A 156 0.88 -10.36 -6.66
CA ILE A 156 2.23 -10.86 -6.41
C ILE A 156 2.15 -12.13 -5.56
N THR A 157 2.65 -13.24 -6.07
CA THR A 157 2.57 -14.55 -5.43
C THR A 157 3.91 -15.07 -4.90
N GLY A 158 4.99 -14.35 -5.14
CA GLY A 158 6.35 -14.71 -4.71
C GLY A 158 7.32 -13.57 -4.98
N LEU A 159 8.56 -13.69 -4.51
CA LEU A 159 9.60 -12.65 -4.64
C LEU A 159 10.84 -13.20 -5.37
N PRO A 160 11.60 -12.32 -6.07
CA PRO A 160 11.24 -10.94 -6.38
C PRO A 160 10.22 -10.84 -7.50
N GLN A 161 9.55 -9.69 -7.61
CA GLN A 161 8.77 -9.32 -8.80
C GLN A 161 8.88 -7.82 -9.04
N THR A 162 8.85 -7.43 -10.31
CA THR A 162 8.93 -6.03 -10.70
C THR A 162 7.81 -5.67 -11.66
N VAL A 163 7.12 -4.56 -11.39
CA VAL A 163 5.99 -4.06 -12.17
C VAL A 163 6.32 -2.69 -12.71
N LEU A 164 6.05 -2.47 -14.00
CA LEU A 164 6.20 -1.19 -14.69
C LEU A 164 4.82 -0.56 -14.90
N ILE A 165 4.68 0.69 -14.49
CA ILE A 165 3.45 1.48 -14.56
C ILE A 165 3.71 2.71 -15.41
N ASP A 166 2.89 2.93 -16.41
CA ASP A 166 3.01 4.09 -17.30
C ASP A 166 2.50 5.39 -16.66
N ARG A 167 2.63 6.50 -17.38
CA ARG A 167 2.19 7.83 -16.94
C ARG A 167 0.69 7.93 -16.69
N SER A 168 -0.11 7.05 -17.27
CA SER A 168 -1.55 7.00 -17.05
C SER A 168 -1.95 6.22 -15.80
N GLY A 169 -0.98 5.54 -15.16
CA GLY A 169 -1.21 4.69 -13.98
C GLY A 169 -1.62 3.27 -14.35
N VAL A 170 -1.28 2.82 -15.55
CA VAL A 170 -1.58 1.48 -16.06
C VAL A 170 -0.35 0.58 -15.94
N VAL A 171 -0.53 -0.64 -15.44
CA VAL A 171 0.51 -1.67 -15.47
C VAL A 171 0.74 -2.11 -16.91
N VAL A 172 1.92 -1.80 -17.44
CA VAL A 172 2.30 -2.10 -18.83
C VAL A 172 3.24 -3.29 -18.94
N ARG A 173 3.88 -3.67 -17.83
CA ARG A 173 4.78 -4.81 -17.80
C ARG A 173 4.86 -5.40 -16.40
N HIS A 174 4.96 -6.73 -16.32
CA HIS A 174 5.20 -7.47 -15.11
C HIS A 174 6.34 -8.48 -15.33
N PHE A 175 7.32 -8.47 -14.44
CA PHE A 175 8.43 -9.42 -14.41
C PHE A 175 8.25 -10.34 -13.19
N PRO A 176 7.76 -11.56 -13.38
CA PRO A 176 7.71 -12.57 -12.32
C PRO A 176 9.10 -13.18 -12.13
N GLY A 177 9.66 -13.05 -10.94
CA GLY A 177 11.01 -13.54 -10.61
C GLY A 177 12.11 -12.51 -10.87
N GLN A 178 13.36 -12.97 -10.73
CA GLN A 178 14.55 -12.15 -10.85
C GLN A 178 14.68 -11.54 -12.25
N ILE A 179 14.92 -10.23 -12.32
CA ILE A 179 15.16 -9.52 -13.57
C ILE A 179 16.63 -9.64 -14.01
N THR A 180 16.85 -9.52 -15.32
CA THR A 180 18.18 -9.44 -15.92
C THR A 180 18.33 -8.15 -16.71
N ALA A 181 19.56 -7.71 -16.99
CA ALA A 181 19.82 -6.50 -17.74
C ALA A 181 19.19 -6.55 -19.15
N ASP A 182 19.25 -7.71 -19.80
CA ASP A 182 18.77 -7.90 -21.17
C ASP A 182 17.23 -7.77 -21.29
N THR A 183 16.51 -8.14 -20.25
CA THR A 183 15.04 -8.09 -20.25
C THR A 183 14.51 -6.79 -19.65
N PHE A 184 15.14 -6.31 -18.59
CA PHE A 184 14.68 -5.15 -17.81
C PHE A 184 15.11 -3.82 -18.44
N GLY A 185 16.37 -3.71 -18.93
CA GLY A 185 16.89 -2.48 -19.50
C GLY A 185 16.02 -1.91 -20.63
N PRO A 186 15.78 -2.68 -21.71
CA PRO A 186 14.90 -2.22 -22.79
C PRO A 186 13.48 -1.85 -22.35
N ALA A 187 12.93 -2.57 -21.35
CA ALA A 187 11.59 -2.28 -20.86
C ALA A 187 11.52 -0.96 -20.08
N VAL A 188 12.51 -0.67 -19.23
CA VAL A 188 12.58 0.62 -18.52
C VAL A 188 12.85 1.77 -19.48
N GLU A 189 13.68 1.56 -20.49
CA GLU A 189 13.94 2.56 -21.53
C GLU A 189 12.66 2.91 -22.30
N ALA A 190 11.90 1.91 -22.76
CA ALA A 190 10.62 2.11 -23.42
C ALA A 190 9.61 2.82 -22.48
N LEU A 191 9.57 2.43 -21.19
CA LEU A 191 8.75 3.07 -20.20
C LEU A 191 9.09 4.56 -20.04
N ALA A 192 10.38 4.90 -19.96
CA ALA A 192 10.86 6.28 -19.82
C ALA A 192 10.46 7.14 -21.01
N LYS A 193 10.54 6.59 -22.23
CA LYS A 193 10.15 7.26 -23.47
C LYS A 193 8.64 7.31 -23.69
N GLY A 194 7.88 6.49 -22.98
CA GLY A 194 6.43 6.32 -23.20
C GLY A 194 6.12 5.49 -24.45
N GLU A 195 7.04 4.62 -24.83
CA GLU A 195 6.91 3.70 -25.98
C GLU A 195 6.20 2.41 -25.55
N PRO A 196 5.62 1.65 -26.50
CA PRO A 196 5.08 0.34 -26.23
C PRO A 196 6.14 -0.59 -25.64
N GLN A 197 5.70 -1.43 -24.67
CA GLN A 197 6.62 -2.37 -24.05
C GLN A 197 7.13 -3.41 -25.06
N PRO A 198 8.44 -3.72 -25.06
CA PRO A 198 8.98 -4.78 -25.90
C PRO A 198 8.29 -6.11 -25.55
N ALA A 199 8.16 -6.99 -26.53
CA ALA A 199 7.57 -8.30 -26.33
C ALA A 199 8.22 -9.03 -25.16
N ALA A 200 7.41 -9.73 -24.36
CA ALA A 200 7.93 -10.51 -23.24
C ALA A 200 8.87 -11.59 -23.77
N THR A 201 10.17 -11.42 -23.55
CA THR A 201 11.08 -12.56 -23.69
C THR A 201 10.69 -13.54 -22.58
N PRO A 202 10.44 -14.83 -22.86
CA PRO A 202 10.14 -15.79 -21.79
C PRO A 202 11.25 -15.73 -20.76
N SER A 203 10.89 -15.41 -19.52
CA SER A 203 11.85 -15.54 -18.40
C SER A 203 12.27 -16.99 -18.33
N PRO A 204 13.58 -17.32 -18.22
CA PRO A 204 13.98 -18.69 -17.99
C PRO A 204 13.21 -19.17 -16.75
N ALA A 205 12.58 -20.36 -16.87
CA ALA A 205 11.88 -20.97 -15.76
C ALA A 205 12.79 -20.97 -14.53
N PRO A 206 12.29 -20.65 -13.33
CA PRO A 206 13.11 -20.69 -12.13
C PRO A 206 13.73 -22.08 -12.04
N SER A 207 15.06 -22.15 -12.03
CA SER A 207 15.77 -23.41 -11.77
C SER A 207 15.19 -23.95 -10.46
N PRO A 208 14.83 -25.25 -10.38
CA PRO A 208 14.31 -25.83 -9.17
C PRO A 208 15.36 -25.63 -8.07
N THR A 209 15.11 -24.68 -7.18
CA THR A 209 15.93 -24.47 -5.99
C THR A 209 15.90 -25.77 -5.23
N ALA A 210 17.06 -26.40 -5.08
CA ALA A 210 17.23 -27.62 -4.30
C ALA A 210 16.52 -27.46 -2.95
N ALA A 211 15.59 -28.35 -2.66
CA ALA A 211 14.89 -28.38 -1.38
C ALA A 211 15.94 -28.37 -0.24
N PRO A 212 15.71 -27.63 0.85
CA PRO A 212 16.62 -27.62 1.99
C PRO A 212 16.77 -29.09 2.47
N ALA A 213 18.02 -29.53 2.54
CA ALA A 213 18.37 -30.86 3.03
C ALA A 213 17.76 -31.05 4.42
N THR A 214 16.93 -32.06 4.59
CA THR A 214 16.36 -32.49 5.87
C THR A 214 17.51 -32.78 6.85
N PRO A 215 17.59 -32.18 8.03
CA PRO A 215 18.64 -32.47 8.99
C PRO A 215 18.50 -33.96 9.43
N THR A 216 19.54 -34.73 9.18
CA THR A 216 19.63 -36.12 9.64
C THR A 216 19.63 -36.14 11.18
N PRO A 217 18.78 -36.91 11.86
CA PRO A 217 18.81 -37.00 13.31
C PRO A 217 20.11 -37.68 13.76
N LYS A 218 20.90 -36.98 14.57
CA LYS A 218 22.05 -37.57 15.27
C LYS A 218 21.52 -38.61 16.25
N ARG A 219 21.98 -39.85 16.11
CA ARG A 219 21.91 -40.90 17.13
C ARG A 219 22.84 -40.62 18.29
#